data_aabff4accddc6d28514048335fef99e1
#
_entry.id   aabff4accddc6d28514048335fef99e1
#
_cell.length_a   1.000
_cell.length_b   1.000
_cell.length_c   1.000
_cell.angle_alpha   90.00
_cell.angle_beta   90.00
_cell.angle_gamma   90.00
#
_symmetry.space_group_name_H-M   'P 1'
#
loop_
_entity.id
_entity.type
_entity.pdbx_description
1 polymer ?
#
loop_
_entity_poly.entity_id
_entity_poly.type
_entity_poly.pdbx_seq_one_letter_code
_entity_poly.pdbx_strand_id
1 'polypeptide(L)'
;MIELGLHTDNWRPLSGSFKMAAETAVKYGLKHLEFAAIHGQYFIQAMGYEPGISLQSNPRALKRYCDGLGLKISQIDGSFPLMGPEGSAFGVQYVQQSIRFAAELECPMVDTVDGALEIEGYTRDEIFRITCDNYRQCLPWAEDYGVIINVEPHGPYTTDVEFMDKLFRHFDSEHLRLNFDTGNTFISGKDPLAYLKDLRKYLAHCHIKDVSKELAAAVRGEETGIACSEVPVGGGVNAGNIANCLRYLKETGWHGVVSIECYGTDANIGKSVEFLRPLVDG
;
A
#
# COMPACT_ATOMS: atom_id res chain seq x y z
N MET A 1 -7.26 -16.34 -7.89
CA MET A 1 -7.33 -15.38 -9.01
C MET A 1 -6.74 -14.07 -8.56
N ILE A 2 -5.94 -13.40 -9.39
CA ILE A 2 -5.43 -12.06 -9.14
C ILE A 2 -6.45 -11.06 -9.68
N GLU A 3 -6.86 -10.08 -8.86
CA GLU A 3 -7.81 -9.06 -9.26
C GLU A 3 -7.14 -7.68 -9.28
N LEU A 4 -7.49 -6.86 -10.28
CA LEU A 4 -6.97 -5.49 -10.38
C LEU A 4 -7.78 -4.55 -9.50
N GLY A 5 -7.07 -3.71 -8.76
CA GLY A 5 -7.58 -2.60 -7.98
C GLY A 5 -6.94 -1.27 -8.37
N LEU A 6 -7.34 -0.22 -7.71
CA LEU A 6 -6.89 1.15 -7.96
C LEU A 6 -6.70 1.88 -6.64
N HIS A 7 -5.53 2.44 -6.44
CA HIS A 7 -5.23 3.31 -5.32
C HIS A 7 -5.63 4.76 -5.63
N THR A 8 -6.26 5.46 -4.70
CA THR A 8 -6.71 6.84 -4.94
C THR A 8 -5.56 7.85 -4.98
N ASP A 9 -4.39 7.51 -4.48
CA ASP A 9 -3.19 8.36 -4.55
C ASP A 9 -2.77 8.71 -5.98
N ASN A 10 -3.23 7.96 -6.99
CA ASN A 10 -3.06 8.32 -8.39
C ASN A 10 -3.53 9.74 -8.71
N TRP A 11 -4.50 10.28 -7.98
CA TRP A 11 -5.03 11.64 -8.16
C TRP A 11 -4.45 12.67 -7.20
N ARG A 12 -3.62 12.28 -6.25
CA ARG A 12 -3.05 13.17 -5.23
C ARG A 12 -2.36 14.41 -5.82
N PRO A 13 -1.46 14.30 -6.83
CA PRO A 13 -0.81 15.48 -7.41
C PRO A 13 -1.76 16.39 -8.20
N LEU A 14 -2.93 15.88 -8.56
CA LEU A 14 -3.92 16.59 -9.38
C LEU A 14 -5.09 17.14 -8.55
N SER A 15 -5.02 17.05 -7.23
CA SER A 15 -6.12 17.40 -6.32
C SER A 15 -7.45 16.74 -6.73
N GLY A 16 -7.38 15.51 -7.23
CA GLY A 16 -8.56 14.73 -7.62
C GLY A 16 -9.31 14.21 -6.41
N SER A 17 -10.60 13.98 -6.55
CA SER A 17 -11.44 13.48 -5.46
C SER A 17 -11.55 11.95 -5.47
N PHE A 18 -11.92 11.37 -4.32
CA PHE A 18 -12.29 9.95 -4.22
C PHE A 18 -13.36 9.56 -5.25
N LYS A 19 -14.32 10.45 -5.52
CA LYS A 19 -15.36 10.22 -6.52
C LYS A 19 -14.75 10.05 -7.93
N MET A 20 -13.78 10.86 -8.31
CA MET A 20 -13.09 10.72 -9.60
C MET A 20 -12.36 9.39 -9.71
N ALA A 21 -11.71 8.95 -8.64
CA ALA A 21 -11.05 7.65 -8.59
C ALA A 21 -12.06 6.51 -8.75
N ALA A 22 -13.20 6.57 -8.03
CA ALA A 22 -14.25 5.57 -8.11
C ALA A 22 -14.87 5.50 -9.52
N GLU A 23 -15.17 6.63 -10.13
CA GLU A 23 -15.69 6.72 -11.50
C GLU A 23 -14.68 6.16 -12.53
N THR A 24 -13.38 6.41 -12.34
CA THR A 24 -12.32 5.85 -13.18
C THR A 24 -12.19 4.34 -13.01
N ALA A 25 -12.28 3.83 -11.79
CA ALA A 25 -12.28 2.39 -11.56
C ALA A 25 -13.42 1.71 -12.32
N VAL A 26 -14.64 2.24 -12.22
CA VAL A 26 -15.82 1.74 -12.97
C VAL A 26 -15.59 1.81 -14.48
N LYS A 27 -15.08 2.94 -14.97
CA LYS A 27 -14.79 3.15 -16.40
C LYS A 27 -13.88 2.08 -16.99
N TYR A 28 -12.85 1.67 -16.25
CA TYR A 28 -11.90 0.66 -16.70
C TYR A 28 -12.23 -0.76 -16.22
N GLY A 29 -13.41 -0.97 -15.63
CA GLY A 29 -13.89 -2.29 -15.21
C GLY A 29 -13.09 -2.87 -14.04
N LEU A 30 -12.49 -2.04 -13.21
CA LEU A 30 -11.88 -2.42 -11.95
C LEU A 30 -12.96 -2.60 -10.88
N LYS A 31 -12.75 -3.52 -9.94
CA LYS A 31 -13.73 -3.82 -8.89
C LYS A 31 -13.26 -3.44 -7.49
N HIS A 32 -11.99 -3.12 -7.36
CA HIS A 32 -11.37 -2.82 -6.07
C HIS A 32 -10.83 -1.40 -6.06
N LEU A 33 -11.06 -0.72 -4.94
CA LEU A 33 -10.46 0.56 -4.60
C LEU A 33 -9.66 0.43 -3.31
N GLU A 34 -8.65 1.26 -3.21
CA GLU A 34 -7.89 1.54 -2.02
C GLU A 34 -7.75 3.04 -1.85
N PHE A 35 -7.77 3.54 -0.63
CA PHE A 35 -7.65 4.97 -0.37
C PHE A 35 -6.82 5.26 0.86
N ALA A 36 -6.12 6.41 0.84
CA ALA A 36 -5.46 6.93 2.01
C ALA A 36 -6.48 7.42 3.04
N ALA A 37 -6.37 6.90 4.27
CA ALA A 37 -7.18 7.35 5.39
C ALA A 37 -6.45 8.45 6.16
N ILE A 38 -7.15 9.53 6.47
CA ILE A 38 -6.56 10.67 7.14
C ILE A 38 -7.37 11.08 8.37
N HIS A 39 -6.65 11.46 9.41
CA HIS A 39 -7.24 11.93 10.65
C HIS A 39 -7.60 13.41 10.54
N GLY A 40 -8.88 13.70 10.34
CA GLY A 40 -9.39 15.05 10.27
C GLY A 40 -9.37 15.68 8.87
N GLN A 41 -10.45 16.35 8.53
CA GLN A 41 -10.68 16.88 7.18
C GLN A 41 -9.74 18.02 6.79
N TYR A 42 -9.32 18.84 7.74
CA TYR A 42 -8.37 19.95 7.50
C TYR A 42 -7.00 19.46 7.04
N PHE A 43 -6.58 18.35 7.57
CA PHE A 43 -5.29 17.77 7.26
C PHE A 43 -5.23 17.27 5.80
N ILE A 44 -6.35 16.76 5.32
CA ILE A 44 -6.49 16.28 3.94
C ILE A 44 -6.18 17.39 2.94
N GLN A 45 -6.86 18.54 3.08
CA GLN A 45 -6.67 19.68 2.19
C GLN A 45 -5.29 20.31 2.29
N ALA A 46 -4.77 20.49 3.51
CA ALA A 46 -3.48 21.11 3.73
C ALA A 46 -2.31 20.28 3.19
N MET A 47 -2.45 18.96 3.14
CA MET A 47 -1.40 18.04 2.68
C MET A 47 -1.59 17.57 1.22
N GLY A 48 -2.64 18.03 0.52
CA GLY A 48 -2.92 17.61 -0.85
C GLY A 48 -3.45 16.17 -0.97
N TYR A 49 -4.12 15.66 0.08
CA TYR A 49 -4.69 14.31 0.10
C TYR A 49 -6.20 14.31 -0.22
N GLU A 50 -6.66 15.17 -1.11
CA GLU A 50 -8.08 15.25 -1.48
C GLU A 50 -8.71 13.91 -1.91
N PRO A 51 -8.00 12.98 -2.56
CA PRO A 51 -8.54 11.65 -2.83
C PRO A 51 -8.68 10.77 -1.58
N GLY A 52 -8.11 11.17 -0.44
CA GLY A 52 -8.19 10.45 0.82
C GLY A 52 -9.55 10.57 1.50
N ILE A 53 -9.80 9.68 2.45
CA ILE A 53 -11.03 9.63 3.26
C ILE A 53 -10.71 9.90 4.72
N SER A 54 -11.41 10.85 5.33
CA SER A 54 -11.29 11.10 6.77
C SER A 54 -11.84 9.93 7.59
N LEU A 55 -11.10 9.47 8.58
CA LEU A 55 -11.54 8.49 9.57
C LEU A 55 -12.73 8.99 10.44
N GLN A 56 -13.06 10.29 10.35
CA GLN A 56 -14.24 10.89 10.99
C GLN A 56 -15.48 10.88 10.09
N SER A 57 -15.34 10.49 8.82
CA SER A 57 -16.47 10.36 7.91
C SER A 57 -17.33 9.14 8.28
N ASN A 58 -18.51 9.03 7.67
CA ASN A 58 -19.41 7.91 7.92
C ASN A 58 -19.03 6.70 7.06
N PRO A 59 -18.42 5.63 7.60
CA PRO A 59 -17.96 4.48 6.82
C PRO A 59 -19.12 3.75 6.13
N ARG A 60 -20.28 3.67 6.77
CA ARG A 60 -21.46 3.02 6.16
C ARG A 60 -22.02 3.81 4.98
N ALA A 61 -21.88 5.14 4.97
CA ALA A 61 -22.26 5.95 3.81
C ALA A 61 -21.29 5.73 2.66
N LEU A 62 -19.99 5.68 2.94
CA LEU A 62 -18.95 5.35 1.97
C LEU A 62 -19.17 3.95 1.38
N LYS A 63 -19.44 2.95 2.24
CA LYS A 63 -19.75 1.60 1.78
C LYS A 63 -20.93 1.58 0.81
N ARG A 64 -22.05 2.19 1.17
CA ARG A 64 -23.22 2.25 0.27
C ARG A 64 -22.91 2.92 -1.07
N TYR A 65 -22.08 3.94 -1.06
CA TYR A 65 -21.65 4.60 -2.29
C TYR A 65 -20.83 3.64 -3.18
N CYS A 66 -19.84 2.96 -2.61
CA CYS A 66 -19.03 1.98 -3.34
C CYS A 66 -19.86 0.78 -3.84
N ASP A 67 -20.72 0.23 -2.98
CA ASP A 67 -21.63 -0.86 -3.35
C ASP A 67 -22.56 -0.48 -4.52
N GLY A 68 -23.08 0.78 -4.52
CA GLY A 68 -23.88 1.30 -5.61
C GLY A 68 -23.16 1.41 -6.95
N LEU A 69 -21.84 1.44 -6.93
CA LEU A 69 -20.98 1.41 -8.11
C LEU A 69 -20.44 0.00 -8.44
N GLY A 70 -20.74 -1.01 -7.62
CA GLY A 70 -20.19 -2.36 -7.73
C GLY A 70 -18.71 -2.45 -7.34
N LEU A 71 -18.22 -1.52 -6.52
CA LEU A 71 -16.85 -1.44 -6.05
C LEU A 71 -16.73 -1.98 -4.62
N LYS A 72 -15.60 -2.63 -4.33
CA LYS A 72 -15.19 -3.05 -2.99
C LYS A 72 -13.96 -2.28 -2.55
N ILE A 73 -13.84 -1.98 -1.28
CA ILE A 73 -12.59 -1.44 -0.74
C ILE A 73 -11.71 -2.64 -0.33
N SER A 74 -10.56 -2.76 -0.98
CA SER A 74 -9.62 -3.87 -0.73
C SER A 74 -8.72 -3.61 0.45
N GLN A 75 -8.30 -2.37 0.66
CA GLN A 75 -7.38 -1.94 1.70
C GLN A 75 -7.62 -0.46 2.02
N ILE A 76 -7.34 -0.08 3.23
CA ILE A 76 -7.17 1.32 3.63
C ILE A 76 -5.69 1.57 3.81
N ASP A 77 -5.15 2.48 3.04
CA ASP A 77 -3.79 2.96 3.25
C ASP A 77 -3.78 3.86 4.50
N GLY A 78 -3.35 3.29 5.61
CA GLY A 78 -3.18 3.97 6.87
C GLY A 78 -1.90 4.79 6.94
N SER A 79 -1.02 4.69 5.94
CA SER A 79 0.23 5.43 5.66
C SER A 79 1.00 6.00 6.85
N PHE A 80 0.70 5.60 8.07
CA PHE A 80 1.40 6.16 9.22
C PHE A 80 2.48 5.19 9.71
N PRO A 81 3.73 5.68 9.89
CA PRO A 81 4.82 4.82 10.36
C PRO A 81 4.51 4.22 11.72
N LEU A 82 4.61 2.89 11.83
CA LEU A 82 4.67 2.21 13.13
C LEU A 82 6.11 1.95 13.56
N MET A 83 7.08 2.28 12.74
CA MET A 83 8.49 2.14 13.05
C MET A 83 8.96 3.21 14.03
N GLY A 84 9.67 2.79 15.07
CA GLY A 84 10.33 3.67 16.00
C GLY A 84 9.41 4.55 16.86
N PRO A 85 9.98 5.62 17.49
CA PRO A 85 9.27 6.44 18.47
C PRO A 85 8.08 7.22 17.91
N GLU A 86 8.13 7.62 16.65
CA GLU A 86 7.02 8.33 15.99
C GLU A 86 5.78 7.44 15.91
N GLY A 87 5.96 6.16 15.63
CA GLY A 87 4.91 5.16 15.71
C GLY A 87 4.26 5.10 17.09
N SER A 88 5.06 5.13 18.15
CA SER A 88 4.55 5.14 19.53
C SER A 88 3.76 6.41 19.88
N ALA A 89 4.18 7.55 19.35
CA ALA A 89 3.55 8.84 19.65
C ALA A 89 2.20 9.03 18.95
N PHE A 90 2.10 8.62 17.69
CA PHE A 90 0.95 8.91 16.82
C PHE A 90 0.45 7.70 16.06
N GLY A 91 1.33 6.84 15.55
CA GLY A 91 1.00 5.77 14.62
C GLY A 91 0.06 4.72 15.22
N VAL A 92 0.32 4.28 16.45
CA VAL A 92 -0.51 3.26 17.13
C VAL A 92 -1.98 3.67 17.17
N GLN A 93 -2.27 4.87 17.67
CA GLN A 93 -3.65 5.35 17.77
C GLN A 93 -4.30 5.51 16.39
N TYR A 94 -3.52 5.96 15.42
CA TYR A 94 -3.98 6.17 14.06
C TYR A 94 -4.36 4.83 13.39
N VAL A 95 -3.50 3.83 13.49
CA VAL A 95 -3.73 2.49 12.93
C VAL A 95 -4.92 1.80 13.63
N GLN A 96 -5.04 1.93 14.95
CA GLN A 96 -6.22 1.43 15.68
C GLN A 96 -7.52 2.03 15.17
N GLN A 97 -7.55 3.34 14.91
CA GLN A 97 -8.74 4.00 14.33
C GLN A 97 -9.00 3.56 12.88
N SER A 98 -7.94 3.35 12.09
CA SER A 98 -8.06 2.83 10.73
C SER A 98 -8.62 1.40 10.72
N ILE A 99 -8.19 0.53 11.64
CA ILE A 99 -8.73 -0.83 11.80
C ILE A 99 -10.23 -0.81 12.10
N ARG A 100 -10.65 0.02 13.06
CA ARG A 100 -12.08 0.16 13.38
C ARG A 100 -12.87 0.66 12.17
N PHE A 101 -12.37 1.68 11.48
CA PHE A 101 -13.02 2.23 10.30
C PHE A 101 -13.11 1.19 9.16
N ALA A 102 -12.03 0.42 8.96
CA ALA A 102 -12.00 -0.67 7.98
C ALA A 102 -13.07 -1.73 8.27
N ALA A 103 -13.17 -2.17 9.53
CA ALA A 103 -14.18 -3.14 9.94
C ALA A 103 -15.62 -2.63 9.69
N GLU A 104 -15.91 -1.37 10.02
CA GLU A 104 -17.22 -0.77 9.77
C GLU A 104 -17.53 -0.57 8.27
N LEU A 105 -16.48 -0.47 7.45
CA LEU A 105 -16.54 -0.39 5.99
C LEU A 105 -16.62 -1.78 5.32
N GLU A 106 -16.41 -2.86 6.08
CA GLU A 106 -16.20 -4.23 5.58
C GLU A 106 -14.96 -4.34 4.67
N CYS A 107 -13.94 -3.52 4.94
CA CYS A 107 -12.64 -3.58 4.30
C CYS A 107 -11.73 -4.55 5.08
N PRO A 108 -11.09 -5.53 4.41
CA PRO A 108 -10.35 -6.57 5.11
C PRO A 108 -8.96 -6.15 5.61
N MET A 109 -8.40 -5.05 5.11
CA MET A 109 -6.99 -4.74 5.32
C MET A 109 -6.75 -3.25 5.59
N VAL A 110 -5.73 -2.98 6.39
CA VAL A 110 -5.16 -1.65 6.64
C VAL A 110 -3.66 -1.72 6.36
N ASP A 111 -3.14 -0.79 5.59
CA ASP A 111 -1.72 -0.70 5.29
C ASP A 111 -0.97 0.19 6.29
N THR A 112 0.30 -0.12 6.49
CA THR A 112 1.25 0.63 7.33
C THR A 112 2.61 0.67 6.67
N VAL A 113 3.37 1.72 6.96
CA VAL A 113 4.69 1.95 6.37
C VAL A 113 5.73 2.28 7.43
N ASP A 114 7.00 2.39 7.05
CA ASP A 114 8.01 3.12 7.81
C ASP A 114 8.25 4.51 7.20
N GLY A 115 9.05 5.32 7.88
CA GLY A 115 9.49 6.61 7.35
C GLY A 115 10.50 6.44 6.21
N ALA A 116 10.76 7.54 5.49
CA ALA A 116 11.66 7.53 4.34
C ALA A 116 13.15 7.44 4.71
N LEU A 117 13.52 7.70 5.96
CA LEU A 117 14.90 7.77 6.41
C LEU A 117 15.16 6.93 7.66
N GLU A 118 16.39 6.53 7.89
CA GLU A 118 16.79 5.94 9.16
C GLU A 118 16.57 6.92 10.33
N ILE A 119 16.15 6.38 11.45
CA ILE A 119 15.81 7.18 12.64
C ILE A 119 17.10 7.43 13.43
N GLU A 120 17.56 8.68 13.44
CA GLU A 120 18.75 9.07 14.14
C GLU A 120 18.68 8.86 15.66
N GLY A 121 19.81 8.51 16.25
CA GLY A 121 19.93 8.33 17.70
C GLY A 121 19.48 6.97 18.23
N TYR A 122 19.06 6.06 17.35
CA TYR A 122 18.67 4.71 17.70
C TYR A 122 19.44 3.67 16.87
N THR A 123 19.75 2.56 17.49
CA THR A 123 20.24 1.37 16.78
C THR A 123 19.08 0.63 16.08
N ARG A 124 19.35 -0.13 15.03
CA ARG A 124 18.32 -0.94 14.35
C ARG A 124 17.61 -1.92 15.29
N ASP A 125 18.31 -2.47 16.30
CA ASP A 125 17.71 -3.34 17.31
C ASP A 125 16.78 -2.58 18.26
N GLU A 126 17.08 -1.34 18.59
CA GLU A 126 16.17 -0.49 19.38
C GLU A 126 14.92 -0.13 18.57
N ILE A 127 15.09 0.25 17.30
CA ILE A 127 13.95 0.48 16.38
C ILE A 127 13.11 -0.78 16.26
N PHE A 128 13.71 -1.95 16.09
CA PHE A 128 12.97 -3.21 16.01
C PHE A 128 12.14 -3.47 17.27
N ARG A 129 12.71 -3.26 18.46
CA ARG A 129 11.98 -3.45 19.72
C ARG A 129 10.81 -2.48 19.86
N ILE A 130 11.02 -1.20 19.56
CA ILE A 130 9.97 -0.18 19.60
C ILE A 130 8.88 -0.52 18.57
N THR A 131 9.27 -0.92 17.38
CA THR A 131 8.33 -1.37 16.33
C THR A 131 7.48 -2.55 16.80
N CYS A 132 8.09 -3.55 17.41
CA CYS A 132 7.35 -4.68 17.98
C CYS A 132 6.37 -4.22 19.08
N ASP A 133 6.76 -3.27 19.91
CA ASP A 133 5.88 -2.72 20.95
C ASP A 133 4.69 -1.95 20.35
N ASN A 134 4.89 -1.27 19.22
CA ASN A 134 3.83 -0.57 18.50
C ASN A 134 2.84 -1.57 17.86
N TYR A 135 3.33 -2.58 17.15
CA TYR A 135 2.45 -3.60 16.56
C TYR A 135 1.72 -4.43 17.62
N ARG A 136 2.34 -4.71 18.76
CA ARG A 136 1.70 -5.39 19.89
C ARG A 136 0.47 -4.65 20.43
N GLN A 137 0.43 -3.33 20.28
CA GLN A 137 -0.74 -2.52 20.66
C GLN A 137 -1.84 -2.50 19.58
N CYS A 138 -1.48 -2.73 18.31
CA CYS A 138 -2.42 -2.73 17.19
C CYS A 138 -3.02 -4.11 16.92
N LEU A 139 -2.25 -5.18 17.08
CA LEU A 139 -2.66 -6.54 16.72
C LEU A 139 -3.93 -7.02 17.43
N PRO A 140 -4.14 -6.79 18.74
CA PRO A 140 -5.42 -7.17 19.38
C PRO A 140 -6.64 -6.50 18.74
N TRP A 141 -6.49 -5.26 18.26
CA TRP A 141 -7.55 -4.60 17.50
C TRP A 141 -7.79 -5.30 16.16
N ALA A 142 -6.74 -5.65 15.45
CA ALA A 142 -6.84 -6.36 14.19
C ALA A 142 -7.55 -7.71 14.35
N GLU A 143 -7.21 -8.46 15.40
CA GLU A 143 -7.82 -9.74 15.77
C GLU A 143 -9.30 -9.58 16.13
N ASP A 144 -9.63 -8.65 17.03
CA ASP A 144 -11.01 -8.39 17.49
C ASP A 144 -11.93 -7.93 16.37
N TYR A 145 -11.41 -7.14 15.43
CA TYR A 145 -12.17 -6.60 14.29
C TYR A 145 -12.10 -7.45 13.02
N GLY A 146 -11.29 -8.52 13.01
CA GLY A 146 -11.10 -9.38 11.84
C GLY A 146 -10.42 -8.67 10.66
N VAL A 147 -9.52 -7.71 10.94
CA VAL A 147 -8.79 -6.93 9.93
C VAL A 147 -7.33 -7.37 9.89
N ILE A 148 -6.71 -7.34 8.74
CA ILE A 148 -5.28 -7.59 8.56
C ILE A 148 -4.54 -6.24 8.56
N ILE A 149 -3.46 -6.15 9.30
CA ILE A 149 -2.49 -5.06 9.18
C ILE A 149 -1.42 -5.51 8.18
N ASN A 150 -1.30 -4.79 7.08
CA ASN A 150 -0.23 -4.97 6.13
C ASN A 150 0.95 -4.04 6.44
N VAL A 151 2.13 -4.47 6.04
CA VAL A 151 3.36 -3.67 6.09
C VAL A 151 3.88 -3.53 4.68
N GLU A 152 4.00 -2.30 4.20
CA GLU A 152 4.50 -1.99 2.86
C GLU A 152 6.01 -1.69 2.90
N PRO A 153 6.81 -2.19 1.93
CA PRO A 153 8.17 -1.70 1.71
C PRO A 153 8.15 -0.24 1.27
N HIS A 154 8.67 0.65 2.10
CA HIS A 154 8.61 2.09 1.90
C HIS A 154 9.92 2.80 2.27
N GLY A 155 10.52 2.49 3.40
CA GLY A 155 11.75 3.07 3.90
C GLY A 155 12.83 2.03 4.21
N PRO A 156 13.88 2.41 4.94
CA PRO A 156 15.08 1.59 5.15
C PRO A 156 14.84 0.32 5.96
N TYR A 157 13.78 0.26 6.75
CA TYR A 157 13.45 -0.92 7.55
C TYR A 157 12.57 -1.90 6.78
N THR A 158 11.53 -1.41 6.11
CA THR A 158 10.56 -2.26 5.40
C THR A 158 11.06 -2.72 4.03
N THR A 159 12.05 -2.06 3.43
CA THR A 159 12.75 -2.57 2.23
C THR A 159 13.86 -3.59 2.56
N ASP A 160 14.15 -3.81 3.84
CA ASP A 160 15.09 -4.82 4.32
C ASP A 160 14.36 -6.15 4.61
N VAL A 161 14.64 -7.16 3.77
CA VAL A 161 14.03 -8.50 3.88
C VAL A 161 14.26 -9.14 5.24
N GLU A 162 15.46 -8.98 5.81
CA GLU A 162 15.79 -9.60 7.11
C GLU A 162 14.98 -8.96 8.24
N PHE A 163 14.83 -7.63 8.22
CA PHE A 163 14.00 -6.91 9.17
C PHE A 163 12.54 -7.34 9.07
N MET A 164 12.00 -7.42 7.86
CA MET A 164 10.62 -7.81 7.62
C MET A 164 10.33 -9.27 7.99
N ASP A 165 11.19 -10.21 7.60
CA ASP A 165 11.02 -11.61 7.99
C ASP A 165 11.14 -11.80 9.52
N LYS A 166 12.07 -11.06 10.17
CA LYS A 166 12.20 -11.02 11.64
C LYS A 166 10.92 -10.48 12.30
N LEU A 167 10.31 -9.42 11.75
CA LEU A 167 9.07 -8.82 12.25
C LEU A 167 7.89 -9.79 12.14
N PHE A 168 7.67 -10.37 10.96
CA PHE A 168 6.58 -11.32 10.75
C PHE A 168 6.73 -12.59 11.60
N ARG A 169 7.94 -13.12 11.71
CA ARG A 169 8.19 -14.30 12.59
C ARG A 169 8.05 -13.98 14.08
N HIS A 170 8.32 -12.75 14.50
CA HIS A 170 8.19 -12.36 15.90
C HIS A 170 6.75 -12.46 16.38
N PHE A 171 5.79 -12.10 15.55
CA PHE A 171 4.37 -12.13 15.90
C PHE A 171 3.69 -13.44 15.48
N ASP A 172 4.12 -14.06 14.41
CA ASP A 172 3.52 -15.27 13.82
C ASP A 172 1.97 -15.18 13.75
N SER A 173 1.46 -13.99 13.39
CA SER A 173 0.04 -13.67 13.38
C SER A 173 -0.53 -13.69 11.97
N GLU A 174 -1.74 -14.20 11.81
CA GLU A 174 -2.48 -14.11 10.55
C GLU A 174 -2.98 -12.68 10.27
N HIS A 175 -2.96 -11.82 11.26
CA HIS A 175 -3.37 -10.41 11.17
C HIS A 175 -2.21 -9.44 10.90
N LEU A 176 -0.97 -9.94 10.68
CA LEU A 176 0.18 -9.13 10.26
C LEU A 176 0.77 -9.70 8.98
N ARG A 177 0.65 -8.97 7.87
CA ARG A 177 0.98 -9.45 6.53
C ARG A 177 1.77 -8.42 5.74
N LEU A 178 2.15 -8.79 4.54
CA LEU A 178 2.89 -7.96 3.59
C LEU A 178 1.93 -7.36 2.56
N ASN A 179 2.00 -6.04 2.37
CA ASN A 179 1.60 -5.36 1.16
C ASN A 179 2.86 -5.14 0.31
N PHE A 180 3.02 -5.88 -0.78
CA PHE A 180 4.22 -5.80 -1.61
C PHE A 180 4.11 -4.67 -2.63
N ASP A 181 5.02 -3.68 -2.57
CA ASP A 181 5.11 -2.60 -3.57
C ASP A 181 6.29 -2.85 -4.53
N THR A 182 5.98 -2.93 -5.82
CA THR A 182 6.97 -3.17 -6.89
C THR A 182 7.86 -1.97 -7.16
N GLY A 183 7.34 -0.76 -7.04
CA GLY A 183 8.06 0.48 -7.30
C GLY A 183 8.97 0.87 -6.15
N ASN A 184 8.44 0.85 -4.92
CA ASN A 184 9.22 1.18 -3.73
C ASN A 184 10.38 0.20 -3.54
N THR A 185 10.12 -1.09 -3.73
CA THR A 185 11.19 -2.11 -3.70
C THR A 185 12.25 -1.86 -4.79
N PHE A 186 11.82 -1.51 -6.01
CA PHE A 186 12.75 -1.21 -7.10
C PHE A 186 13.57 0.05 -6.83
N ILE A 187 12.94 1.14 -6.41
CA ILE A 187 13.63 2.42 -6.20
C ILE A 187 14.63 2.36 -5.05
N SER A 188 14.37 1.54 -4.02
CA SER A 188 15.32 1.26 -2.93
C SER A 188 16.56 0.47 -3.36
N GLY A 189 16.67 0.13 -4.64
CA GLY A 189 17.81 -0.61 -5.19
C GLY A 189 17.67 -2.13 -5.12
N LYS A 190 16.59 -2.66 -4.55
CA LYS A 190 16.34 -4.10 -4.43
C LYS A 190 15.83 -4.69 -5.76
N ASP A 191 15.91 -6.01 -5.89
CA ASP A 191 15.22 -6.76 -6.93
C ASP A 191 13.80 -7.10 -6.46
N PRO A 192 12.73 -6.56 -7.10
CA PRO A 192 11.37 -6.80 -6.65
C PRO A 192 10.96 -8.28 -6.63
N LEU A 193 11.45 -9.07 -7.61
CA LEU A 193 11.12 -10.50 -7.65
C LEU A 193 11.82 -11.29 -6.55
N ALA A 194 13.08 -10.96 -6.23
CA ALA A 194 13.80 -11.59 -5.13
C ALA A 194 13.12 -11.26 -3.79
N TYR A 195 12.84 -9.98 -3.54
CA TYR A 195 12.12 -9.52 -2.34
C TYR A 195 10.77 -10.23 -2.17
N LEU A 196 9.98 -10.30 -3.25
CA LEU A 196 8.70 -10.99 -3.24
C LEU A 196 8.85 -12.48 -2.92
N LYS A 197 9.83 -13.16 -3.49
CA LYS A 197 10.07 -14.60 -3.24
C LYS A 197 10.41 -14.87 -1.78
N ASP A 198 11.26 -14.06 -1.19
CA ASP A 198 11.72 -14.24 0.19
C ASP A 198 10.58 -14.05 1.21
N LEU A 199 9.67 -13.11 0.94
CA LEU A 199 8.56 -12.77 1.83
C LEU A 199 7.19 -13.29 1.37
N ARG A 200 7.14 -14.12 0.31
CA ARG A 200 5.92 -14.60 -0.34
C ARG A 200 4.89 -15.21 0.63
N LYS A 201 5.34 -15.91 1.65
CA LYS A 201 4.46 -16.56 2.65
C LYS A 201 3.62 -15.58 3.47
N TYR A 202 4.01 -14.30 3.51
CA TYR A 202 3.31 -13.26 4.25
C TYR A 202 2.42 -12.39 3.37
N LEU A 203 2.46 -12.57 2.05
CA LEU A 203 1.81 -11.69 1.10
C LEU A 203 0.28 -11.72 1.19
N ALA A 204 -0.35 -10.57 1.42
CA ALA A 204 -1.80 -10.39 1.40
C ALA A 204 -2.28 -9.42 0.31
N HIS A 205 -1.50 -8.39 -0.01
CA HIS A 205 -1.85 -7.35 -0.99
C HIS A 205 -0.63 -6.89 -1.78
N CYS A 206 -0.84 -6.24 -2.93
CA CYS A 206 0.24 -5.66 -3.72
C CYS A 206 -0.11 -4.26 -4.21
N HIS A 207 0.86 -3.35 -4.13
CA HIS A 207 0.90 -2.14 -4.93
C HIS A 207 1.74 -2.37 -6.19
N ILE A 208 1.18 -1.99 -7.32
CA ILE A 208 1.87 -2.06 -8.61
C ILE A 208 2.20 -0.66 -9.07
N LYS A 209 3.47 -0.34 -9.00
CA LYS A 209 4.03 0.97 -9.30
C LYS A 209 5.19 0.83 -10.26
N ASP A 210 5.15 1.55 -11.38
CA ASP A 210 6.29 1.64 -12.30
C ASP A 210 7.10 2.91 -12.01
N VAL A 211 8.31 2.99 -12.53
CA VAL A 211 9.26 4.06 -12.21
C VAL A 211 9.79 4.65 -13.52
N SER A 212 9.78 5.97 -13.64
CA SER A 212 10.37 6.65 -14.78
C SER A 212 11.89 6.47 -14.81
N LYS A 213 12.46 6.54 -16.01
CA LYS A 213 13.92 6.46 -16.19
C LYS A 213 14.63 7.58 -15.44
N GLU A 214 14.06 8.76 -15.45
CA GLU A 214 14.59 9.96 -14.82
C GLU A 214 14.62 9.81 -13.30
N LEU A 215 13.52 9.34 -12.70
CA LEU A 215 13.45 9.09 -11.26
C LEU A 215 14.44 7.99 -10.85
N ALA A 216 14.49 6.89 -11.58
CA ALA A 216 15.43 5.81 -11.30
C ALA A 216 16.89 6.26 -11.39
N ALA A 217 17.22 7.11 -12.37
CA ALA A 217 18.58 7.65 -12.51
C ALA A 217 18.95 8.63 -11.39
N ALA A 218 17.96 9.31 -10.79
CA ALA A 218 18.18 10.30 -9.75
C ALA A 218 18.35 9.67 -8.37
N VAL A 219 17.49 8.69 -8.00
CA VAL A 219 17.37 8.28 -6.59
C VAL A 219 17.36 6.76 -6.35
N ARG A 220 17.48 5.93 -7.38
CA ARG A 220 17.46 4.47 -7.19
C ARG A 220 18.66 3.99 -6.37
N GLY A 221 18.36 3.30 -5.27
CA GLY A 221 19.38 2.79 -4.34
C GLY A 221 19.72 3.74 -3.20
N GLU A 222 19.09 4.92 -3.16
CA GLU A 222 19.11 5.78 -1.98
C GLU A 222 18.13 5.27 -0.91
N GLU A 223 18.24 5.80 0.31
CA GLU A 223 17.49 5.28 1.46
C GLU A 223 15.97 5.45 1.37
N THR A 224 15.48 6.32 0.51
CA THR A 224 14.08 6.76 0.54
C THR A 224 13.06 5.71 0.11
N GLY A 225 13.36 4.71 -0.64
CA GLY A 225 12.42 3.65 -1.04
C GLY A 225 11.03 4.08 -1.57
N ILE A 226 10.80 5.36 -1.82
CA ILE A 226 9.50 5.89 -2.26
C ILE A 226 9.53 6.22 -3.74
N ALA A 227 8.73 5.51 -4.53
CA ALA A 227 8.63 5.71 -5.97
C ALA A 227 7.40 6.57 -6.32
N CYS A 228 7.56 7.89 -6.31
CA CYS A 228 6.57 8.81 -6.86
C CYS A 228 6.80 8.99 -8.36
N SER A 229 6.00 8.36 -9.21
CA SER A 229 6.20 8.39 -10.66
C SER A 229 4.90 8.66 -11.42
N GLU A 230 4.98 9.54 -12.42
CA GLU A 230 3.86 9.91 -13.30
C GLU A 230 3.72 8.99 -14.53
N VAL A 231 4.53 7.94 -14.63
CA VAL A 231 4.41 7.00 -15.74
C VAL A 231 3.33 5.96 -15.46
N PRO A 232 2.56 5.55 -16.48
CA PRO A 232 1.65 4.43 -16.33
C PRO A 232 2.43 3.14 -16.06
N VAL A 233 1.81 2.18 -15.40
CA VAL A 233 2.38 0.84 -15.24
C VAL A 233 2.59 0.22 -16.63
N GLY A 234 3.79 -0.28 -16.88
CA GLY A 234 4.24 -0.75 -18.18
C GLY A 234 4.93 0.32 -19.05
N GLY A 235 4.94 1.58 -18.60
CA GLY A 235 5.59 2.68 -19.30
C GLY A 235 6.96 3.08 -18.76
N GLY A 236 7.39 2.51 -17.66
CA GLY A 236 8.62 2.82 -16.96
C GLY A 236 9.71 1.77 -17.11
N VAL A 237 10.78 1.93 -16.34
CA VAL A 237 11.95 1.02 -16.35
C VAL A 237 11.75 -0.21 -15.44
N ASN A 238 10.70 -0.25 -14.64
CA ASN A 238 10.36 -1.37 -13.76
C ASN A 238 9.35 -2.36 -14.39
N ALA A 239 8.84 -2.08 -15.58
CA ALA A 239 7.80 -2.88 -16.26
C ALA A 239 8.15 -4.38 -16.36
N GLY A 240 9.41 -4.71 -16.67
CA GLY A 240 9.88 -6.09 -16.75
C GLY A 240 9.82 -6.83 -15.40
N ASN A 241 10.19 -6.17 -14.30
CA ASN A 241 10.10 -6.73 -12.95
C ASN A 241 8.64 -6.93 -12.55
N ILE A 242 7.77 -5.98 -12.85
CA ILE A 242 6.31 -6.09 -12.60
C ILE A 242 5.75 -7.34 -13.28
N ALA A 243 6.04 -7.51 -14.57
CA ALA A 243 5.59 -8.69 -15.31
C ALA A 243 6.12 -10.01 -14.72
N ASN A 244 7.39 -10.03 -14.27
CA ASN A 244 7.99 -11.21 -13.63
C ASN A 244 7.33 -11.51 -12.27
N CYS A 245 7.07 -10.48 -11.46
CA CYS A 245 6.38 -10.64 -10.17
C CYS A 245 4.96 -11.20 -10.35
N LEU A 246 4.18 -10.63 -11.27
CA LEU A 246 2.81 -11.11 -11.55
C LEU A 246 2.79 -12.55 -12.09
N ARG A 247 3.73 -12.90 -12.98
CA ARG A 247 3.88 -14.27 -13.46
C ARG A 247 4.19 -15.22 -12.31
N TYR A 248 5.13 -14.89 -11.45
CA TYR A 248 5.48 -15.69 -10.28
C TYR A 248 4.29 -15.86 -9.31
N LEU A 249 3.52 -14.81 -9.04
CA LEU A 249 2.32 -14.88 -8.21
C LEU A 249 1.28 -15.84 -8.80
N LYS A 250 1.10 -15.79 -10.11
CA LYS A 250 0.20 -16.67 -10.83
C LYS A 250 0.67 -18.13 -10.81
N GLU A 251 1.93 -18.38 -11.13
CA GLU A 251 2.55 -19.72 -11.11
C GLU A 251 2.48 -20.37 -9.73
N THR A 252 2.57 -19.57 -8.66
CA THR A 252 2.48 -20.03 -7.27
C THR A 252 1.07 -20.05 -6.71
N GLY A 253 0.06 -19.81 -7.56
CA GLY A 253 -1.35 -19.88 -7.19
C GLY A 253 -1.79 -18.84 -6.17
N TRP A 254 -1.17 -17.65 -6.15
CA TRP A 254 -1.60 -16.59 -5.26
C TRP A 254 -2.93 -15.98 -5.73
N HIS A 255 -3.76 -15.65 -4.77
CA HIS A 255 -5.05 -15.00 -4.97
C HIS A 255 -5.10 -13.73 -4.13
N GLY A 256 -5.49 -12.60 -4.72
CA GLY A 256 -5.58 -11.34 -4.02
C GLY A 256 -5.72 -10.16 -4.97
N VAL A 257 -5.67 -8.96 -4.41
CA VAL A 257 -5.78 -7.72 -5.16
C VAL A 257 -4.38 -7.14 -5.41
N VAL A 258 -4.16 -6.65 -6.63
CA VAL A 258 -3.03 -5.82 -7.00
C VAL A 258 -3.57 -4.45 -7.38
N SER A 259 -3.26 -3.44 -6.58
CA SER A 259 -3.71 -2.07 -6.77
C SER A 259 -2.75 -1.28 -7.64
N ILE A 260 -3.27 -0.66 -8.70
CA ILE A 260 -2.50 0.28 -9.52
C ILE A 260 -2.24 1.53 -8.68
N GLU A 261 -0.97 1.85 -8.50
CA GLU A 261 -0.53 3.06 -7.80
C GLU A 261 0.50 3.79 -8.67
N CYS A 262 0.02 4.76 -9.44
CA CYS A 262 0.85 5.64 -10.25
C CYS A 262 0.24 7.04 -10.22
N TYR A 263 1.09 8.06 -10.28
CA TYR A 263 0.59 9.42 -10.43
C TYR A 263 0.15 9.69 -11.86
N GLY A 264 -0.76 10.63 -12.04
CA GLY A 264 -1.13 11.10 -13.35
C GLY A 264 -2.61 11.12 -13.64
N THR A 265 -2.95 10.98 -14.90
CA THR A 265 -4.30 11.15 -15.39
C THR A 265 -5.05 9.83 -15.50
N ASP A 266 -6.37 9.93 -15.70
CA ASP A 266 -7.24 8.84 -16.12
C ASP A 266 -6.65 8.03 -17.31
N ALA A 267 -5.96 8.70 -18.24
CA ALA A 267 -5.29 8.03 -19.35
C ALA A 267 -4.14 7.11 -18.91
N ASN A 268 -3.41 7.47 -17.83
CA ASN A 268 -2.37 6.61 -17.28
C ASN A 268 -2.97 5.34 -16.67
N ILE A 269 -4.12 5.45 -16.01
CA ILE A 269 -4.83 4.29 -15.49
C ILE A 269 -5.26 3.36 -16.63
N GLY A 270 -5.81 3.92 -17.72
CA GLY A 270 -6.17 3.13 -18.90
C GLY A 270 -5.00 2.34 -19.47
N LYS A 271 -3.84 2.99 -19.66
CA LYS A 271 -2.62 2.32 -20.13
C LYS A 271 -2.12 1.26 -19.15
N SER A 272 -2.18 1.53 -17.85
CA SER A 272 -1.82 0.57 -16.81
C SER A 272 -2.70 -0.67 -16.87
N VAL A 273 -4.01 -0.50 -17.02
CA VAL A 273 -4.96 -1.62 -17.17
C VAL A 273 -4.67 -2.42 -18.45
N GLU A 274 -4.39 -1.75 -19.58
CA GLU A 274 -4.03 -2.43 -20.84
C GLU A 274 -2.78 -3.30 -20.68
N PHE A 275 -1.77 -2.83 -19.96
CA PHE A 275 -0.54 -3.59 -19.69
C PHE A 275 -0.78 -4.76 -18.71
N LEU A 276 -1.53 -4.52 -17.64
CA LEU A 276 -1.69 -5.50 -16.55
C LEU A 276 -2.69 -6.61 -16.85
N ARG A 277 -3.76 -6.31 -17.56
CA ARG A 277 -4.85 -7.26 -17.80
C ARG A 277 -4.40 -8.59 -18.44
N PRO A 278 -3.58 -8.60 -19.49
CA PRO A 278 -3.06 -9.86 -20.04
C PRO A 278 -2.19 -10.67 -19.06
N LEU A 279 -1.56 -9.99 -18.09
CA LEU A 279 -0.70 -10.65 -17.10
C LEU A 279 -1.52 -11.32 -15.98
N VAL A 280 -2.71 -10.80 -15.66
CA VAL A 280 -3.57 -11.33 -14.60
C VAL A 280 -4.68 -12.26 -15.10
N ASP A 281 -5.29 -11.98 -16.25
CA ASP A 281 -6.43 -12.73 -16.81
C ASP A 281 -6.00 -13.99 -17.58
N GLY A 282 -4.79 -14.05 -18.10
CA GLY A 282 -4.27 -15.11 -18.99
C GLY A 282 -3.88 -16.43 -18.26
#